data_3a990f475fcf9a845fa26d03ac59f468
#
_entry.id   3a990f475fcf9a845fa26d03ac59f468
#
_cell.length_a   1.000
_cell.length_b   1.000
_cell.length_c   1.000
_cell.angle_alpha   90.00
_cell.angle_beta   90.00
_cell.angle_gamma   90.00
#
_symmetry.space_group_name_H-M   'P 1'
#
loop_
_entity.id
_entity.type
_entity.pdbx_description
1 polymer ?
#
loop_
_entity_poly.entity_id
_entity_poly.type
_entity_poly.pdbx_seq_one_letter_code
_entity_poly.pdbx_strand_id
1 'polypeptide(L)'
;MTAASLPHVEEHIEPKKIVAFVAMVFGMFMAILDIQIVSASLSEIQAGLSASSDEIAWVQTSYLIAEVIMIPLSGFLGRLLSTRVLFTISAAGFTIASALCATAGSIEQMIAYRALQGFIGGGMIPSVFAAAFTIFPPSKQPIVSPIIGLVATLAPTIGPTVGGYLSHAFSWHWLFLVNVPFGILVTIASWKLIDFDKGDSSLFQSFDWFGLITMATFLGSLEYVLEEGPRNDWMEDEMIFRFTIVMGVSAVLFFWRVLTAKNPIVDLKAFVNLNFALGSIFSFVMGIGLYGLTYLYPLYLGEIRGYDALMIGETMFVSGLMMFFSAPLAGFLSTKLDPRLMMGLGFAGFGWGTWLVTGMTSDWDFWELFWPQILRGGSLILCMVPINNIALGTLSAEKLKNASGLFNLTRNLGGAVGLAIINTIIMRRTDFHYERLSESVQWGNRQAIDLLNALANKLDMAGLNPKDSALMQLYNIVRQQATVMAFIDAFFILTLLFAILTLLVFAVKKPKTLSGGVGGH
;
A
#
# COMPACT_ATOMS: atom_id res chain seq x y z
N MET A 1 -51.65 -18.01 19.17
CA MET A 1 -51.23 -16.65 18.88
C MET A 1 -50.05 -16.74 17.92
N THR A 2 -50.31 -16.58 16.65
CA THR A 2 -49.35 -16.60 15.56
C THR A 2 -48.55 -15.33 15.58
N ALA A 3 -47.24 -15.44 15.79
CA ALA A 3 -46.32 -14.31 15.65
C ALA A 3 -46.34 -13.85 14.18
N ALA A 4 -46.90 -12.68 13.95
CA ALA A 4 -46.83 -12.01 12.65
C ALA A 4 -45.35 -11.67 12.37
N SER A 5 -44.77 -12.28 11.35
CA SER A 5 -43.50 -11.93 10.79
C SER A 5 -43.60 -10.48 10.29
N LEU A 6 -42.85 -9.58 10.91
CA LEU A 6 -42.66 -8.23 10.39
C LEU A 6 -42.13 -8.32 8.95
N PRO A 7 -42.65 -7.53 8.00
CA PRO A 7 -42.16 -7.57 6.64
C PRO A 7 -40.68 -7.14 6.65
N HIS A 8 -39.83 -7.97 6.06
CA HIS A 8 -38.49 -7.58 5.63
C HIS A 8 -38.66 -6.42 4.65
N VAL A 9 -38.46 -5.19 5.11
CA VAL A 9 -38.28 -4.05 4.22
C VAL A 9 -36.97 -4.34 3.47
N GLU A 10 -37.09 -4.86 2.26
CA GLU A 10 -35.97 -4.89 1.32
C GLU A 10 -35.56 -3.42 1.11
N GLU A 11 -34.47 -3.00 1.72
CA GLU A 11 -33.87 -1.69 1.48
C GLU A 11 -33.38 -1.68 0.02
N HIS A 12 -34.25 -1.22 -0.86
CA HIS A 12 -34.02 -1.14 -2.31
C HIS A 12 -33.00 -0.01 -2.55
N ILE A 13 -31.76 -0.41 -2.87
CA ILE A 13 -30.72 0.57 -3.24
C ILE A 13 -30.98 0.97 -4.69
N GLU A 14 -31.11 2.26 -4.93
CA GLU A 14 -31.29 2.80 -6.29
C GLU A 14 -30.15 2.33 -7.21
N PRO A 15 -30.41 1.78 -8.40
CA PRO A 15 -29.40 1.33 -9.34
C PRO A 15 -28.35 2.42 -9.67
N LYS A 16 -28.77 3.68 -9.69
CA LYS A 16 -27.90 4.84 -9.90
C LYS A 16 -26.77 4.90 -8.86
N LYS A 17 -27.05 4.63 -7.58
CA LYS A 17 -26.05 4.63 -6.49
C LYS A 17 -25.06 3.49 -6.62
N ILE A 18 -25.52 2.32 -7.11
CA ILE A 18 -24.65 1.16 -7.37
C ILE A 18 -23.67 1.51 -8.50
N VAL A 19 -24.16 2.06 -9.61
CA VAL A 19 -23.29 2.45 -10.75
C VAL A 19 -22.33 3.56 -10.35
N ALA A 20 -22.78 4.54 -9.55
CA ALA A 20 -21.92 5.57 -8.98
C ALA A 20 -20.79 4.97 -8.14
N PHE A 21 -21.12 4.02 -7.27
CA PHE A 21 -20.16 3.34 -6.42
C PHE A 21 -19.14 2.51 -7.24
N VAL A 22 -19.58 1.79 -8.27
CA VAL A 22 -18.69 1.05 -9.17
C VAL A 22 -17.72 2.00 -9.88
N ALA A 23 -18.19 3.15 -10.36
CA ALA A 23 -17.31 4.16 -10.96
C ALA A 23 -16.28 4.71 -9.95
N MET A 24 -16.69 4.93 -8.69
CA MET A 24 -15.79 5.36 -7.62
C MET A 24 -14.73 4.29 -7.30
N VAL A 25 -15.14 3.01 -7.20
CA VAL A 25 -14.23 1.89 -6.97
C VAL A 25 -13.22 1.76 -8.10
N PHE A 26 -13.64 1.98 -9.35
CA PHE A 26 -12.74 1.96 -10.49
C PHE A 26 -11.74 3.14 -10.46
N GLY A 27 -12.17 4.33 -10.05
CA GLY A 27 -11.27 5.46 -9.82
C GLY A 27 -10.24 5.18 -8.71
N MET A 28 -10.65 4.55 -7.61
CA MET A 28 -9.75 4.08 -6.57
C MET A 28 -8.73 3.06 -7.11
N PHE A 29 -9.19 2.11 -7.92
CA PHE A 29 -8.31 1.13 -8.58
C PHE A 29 -7.23 1.82 -9.40
N MET A 30 -7.61 2.81 -10.23
CA MET A 30 -6.67 3.58 -11.05
C MET A 30 -5.62 4.29 -10.20
N ALA A 31 -6.04 4.98 -9.12
CA ALA A 31 -5.10 5.72 -8.26
C ALA A 31 -4.08 4.79 -7.60
N ILE A 32 -4.52 3.64 -7.08
CA ILE A 32 -3.62 2.67 -6.44
C ILE A 32 -2.72 1.99 -7.48
N LEU A 33 -3.26 1.65 -8.64
CA LEU A 33 -2.53 1.00 -9.72
C LEU A 33 -1.41 1.90 -10.26
N ASP A 34 -1.66 3.20 -10.42
CA ASP A 34 -0.69 4.19 -10.93
C ASP A 34 0.59 4.22 -10.09
N ILE A 35 0.47 4.16 -8.76
CA ILE A 35 1.63 4.13 -7.86
C ILE A 35 2.54 2.95 -8.19
N GLN A 36 1.97 1.77 -8.38
CA GLN A 36 2.72 0.53 -8.57
C GLN A 36 3.27 0.36 -10.00
N ILE A 37 2.51 0.83 -10.99
CA ILE A 37 2.96 0.86 -12.38
C ILE A 37 4.23 1.70 -12.51
N VAL A 38 4.22 2.90 -11.94
CA VAL A 38 5.36 3.83 -12.00
C VAL A 38 6.54 3.30 -11.20
N SER A 39 6.31 2.79 -9.98
CA SER A 39 7.37 2.22 -9.14
C SER A 39 8.12 1.07 -9.84
N ALA A 40 7.41 0.23 -10.58
CA ALA A 40 8.00 -0.90 -11.30
C ALA A 40 8.78 -0.52 -12.57
N SER A 41 8.61 0.71 -13.05
CA SER A 41 9.18 1.18 -14.34
C SER A 41 10.03 2.44 -14.19
N LEU A 42 10.59 2.67 -12.99
CA LEU A 42 11.43 3.85 -12.73
C LEU A 42 12.68 3.88 -13.60
N SER A 43 13.28 2.73 -13.92
CA SER A 43 14.46 2.62 -14.78
C SER A 43 14.20 3.13 -16.21
N GLU A 44 13.03 2.84 -16.78
CA GLU A 44 12.64 3.27 -18.11
C GLU A 44 12.36 4.79 -18.12
N ILE A 45 11.75 5.32 -17.06
CA ILE A 45 11.54 6.76 -16.90
C ILE A 45 12.88 7.47 -16.72
N GLN A 46 13.79 6.90 -15.92
CA GLN A 46 15.15 7.41 -15.71
C GLN A 46 15.91 7.54 -17.04
N ALA A 47 15.91 6.47 -17.82
CA ALA A 47 16.55 6.46 -19.15
C ALA A 47 15.89 7.47 -20.10
N GLY A 48 14.55 7.54 -20.09
CA GLY A 48 13.78 8.43 -20.96
C GLY A 48 13.99 9.92 -20.67
N LEU A 49 14.18 10.29 -19.41
CA LEU A 49 14.41 11.67 -18.98
C LEU A 49 15.89 12.01 -18.73
N SER A 50 16.81 11.04 -18.95
CA SER A 50 18.25 11.16 -18.67
C SER A 50 18.54 11.61 -17.23
N ALA A 51 17.74 11.11 -16.27
CA ALA A 51 17.82 11.48 -14.87
C ALA A 51 18.93 10.70 -14.14
N SER A 52 19.50 11.29 -13.08
CA SER A 52 20.41 10.59 -12.18
C SER A 52 19.66 9.58 -11.28
N SER A 53 20.40 8.70 -10.62
CA SER A 53 19.82 7.71 -9.69
C SER A 53 19.20 8.37 -8.45
N ASP A 54 19.65 9.56 -8.05
CA ASP A 54 19.10 10.28 -6.92
C ASP A 54 17.84 11.06 -7.31
N GLU A 55 17.80 11.59 -8.53
CA GLU A 55 16.65 12.36 -9.02
C GLU A 55 15.44 11.46 -9.32
N ILE A 56 15.66 10.25 -9.86
CA ILE A 56 14.55 9.37 -10.25
C ILE A 56 13.71 8.91 -9.05
N ALA A 57 14.30 8.77 -7.87
CA ALA A 57 13.58 8.44 -6.65
C ALA A 57 12.47 9.45 -6.35
N TRP A 58 12.71 10.74 -6.62
CA TRP A 58 11.74 11.80 -6.39
C TRP A 58 10.45 11.68 -7.21
N VAL A 59 10.45 10.95 -8.32
CA VAL A 59 9.23 10.66 -9.09
C VAL A 59 8.22 9.90 -8.23
N GLN A 60 8.67 8.99 -7.39
CA GLN A 60 7.82 8.26 -6.46
C GLN A 60 7.59 9.03 -5.16
N THR A 61 8.65 9.51 -4.54
CA THR A 61 8.65 10.21 -3.25
C THR A 61 7.75 11.45 -3.27
N SER A 62 7.80 12.28 -4.33
CA SER A 62 6.96 13.48 -4.45
C SER A 62 5.46 13.16 -4.52
N TYR A 63 5.09 12.09 -5.19
CA TYR A 63 3.71 11.61 -5.24
C TYR A 63 3.24 11.16 -3.85
N LEU A 64 4.01 10.32 -3.16
CA LEU A 64 3.66 9.77 -1.86
C LEU A 64 3.56 10.85 -0.77
N ILE A 65 4.48 11.81 -0.75
CA ILE A 65 4.42 12.98 0.14
C ILE A 65 3.12 13.77 -0.08
N ALA A 66 2.78 14.02 -1.33
CA ALA A 66 1.58 14.80 -1.66
C ALA A 66 0.28 14.02 -1.35
N GLU A 67 0.26 12.72 -1.63
CA GLU A 67 -0.86 11.84 -1.35
C GLU A 67 -1.13 11.72 0.15
N VAL A 68 -0.09 11.48 0.96
CA VAL A 68 -0.25 11.28 2.42
C VAL A 68 -0.83 12.52 3.12
N ILE A 69 -0.58 13.71 2.59
CA ILE A 69 -1.17 14.96 3.06
C ILE A 69 -2.66 15.05 2.68
N MET A 70 -3.00 14.68 1.44
CA MET A 70 -4.37 14.78 0.94
C MET A 70 -5.31 13.74 1.56
N ILE A 71 -4.83 12.56 1.93
CA ILE A 71 -5.66 11.50 2.52
C ILE A 71 -6.44 12.00 3.75
N PRO A 72 -5.86 12.52 4.82
CA PRO A 72 -6.62 13.03 5.96
C PRO A 72 -7.39 14.32 5.64
N LEU A 73 -6.85 15.18 4.76
CA LEU A 73 -7.52 16.41 4.31
C LEU A 73 -8.83 16.09 3.56
N SER A 74 -8.87 14.99 2.82
CA SER A 74 -10.06 14.57 2.04
C SER A 74 -11.30 14.38 2.90
N GLY A 75 -11.14 13.97 4.16
CA GLY A 75 -12.23 13.85 5.13
C GLY A 75 -12.90 15.18 5.44
N PHE A 76 -12.12 16.26 5.57
CA PHE A 76 -12.64 17.63 5.72
C PHE A 76 -13.24 18.15 4.41
N LEU A 77 -12.51 18.02 3.30
CA LEU A 77 -12.96 18.48 1.98
C LEU A 77 -14.24 17.77 1.53
N GLY A 78 -14.42 16.49 1.85
CA GLY A 78 -15.64 15.76 1.54
C GLY A 78 -16.87 16.28 2.30
N ARG A 79 -16.70 16.82 3.51
CA ARG A 79 -17.77 17.50 4.24
C ARG A 79 -18.03 18.90 3.68
N LEU A 80 -16.98 19.63 3.32
CA LEU A 80 -17.06 20.99 2.79
C LEU A 80 -17.72 21.01 1.40
N LEU A 81 -17.24 20.17 0.48
CA LEU A 81 -17.58 20.21 -0.95
C LEU A 81 -18.70 19.24 -1.37
N SER A 82 -18.98 18.20 -0.63
CA SER A 82 -19.67 16.94 -0.96
C SER A 82 -18.78 15.89 -1.60
N THR A 83 -19.19 14.63 -1.49
CA THR A 83 -18.46 13.51 -2.13
C THR A 83 -18.45 13.65 -3.65
N ARG A 84 -19.55 14.11 -4.27
CA ARG A 84 -19.62 14.34 -5.71
C ARG A 84 -18.53 15.30 -6.19
N VAL A 85 -18.44 16.47 -5.59
CA VAL A 85 -17.53 17.52 -6.02
C VAL A 85 -16.07 17.10 -5.74
N LEU A 86 -15.79 16.62 -4.53
CA LEU A 86 -14.44 16.18 -4.16
C LEU A 86 -13.96 15.06 -5.08
N PHE A 87 -14.73 13.99 -5.24
CA PHE A 87 -14.33 12.84 -6.04
C PHE A 87 -14.17 13.20 -7.52
N THR A 88 -15.06 14.02 -8.07
CA THR A 88 -14.97 14.47 -9.47
C THR A 88 -13.73 15.33 -9.70
N ILE A 89 -13.44 16.29 -8.81
CA ILE A 89 -12.22 17.12 -8.90
C ILE A 89 -10.97 16.24 -8.78
N SER A 90 -10.97 15.27 -7.84
CA SER A 90 -9.85 14.34 -7.68
C SER A 90 -9.63 13.49 -8.92
N ALA A 91 -10.68 12.92 -9.51
CA ALA A 91 -10.59 12.10 -10.71
C ALA A 91 -10.16 12.93 -11.94
N ALA A 92 -10.75 14.12 -12.14
CA ALA A 92 -10.39 15.01 -13.24
C ALA A 92 -8.94 15.51 -13.12
N GLY A 93 -8.56 15.99 -11.94
CA GLY A 93 -7.22 16.50 -11.70
C GLY A 93 -6.15 15.41 -11.78
N PHE A 94 -6.42 14.21 -11.26
CA PHE A 94 -5.56 13.04 -11.43
C PHE A 94 -5.37 12.69 -12.92
N THR A 95 -6.45 12.73 -13.70
CA THR A 95 -6.41 12.45 -15.15
C THR A 95 -5.59 13.49 -15.90
N ILE A 96 -5.78 14.77 -15.59
CA ILE A 96 -5.01 15.88 -16.18
C ILE A 96 -3.53 15.75 -15.79
N ALA A 97 -3.23 15.51 -14.52
CA ALA A 97 -1.86 15.34 -14.05
C ALA A 97 -1.18 14.10 -14.68
N SER A 98 -1.92 12.99 -14.89
CA SER A 98 -1.42 11.84 -15.66
C SER A 98 -1.05 12.23 -17.07
N ALA A 99 -1.90 12.99 -17.78
CA ALA A 99 -1.56 13.48 -19.11
C ALA A 99 -0.32 14.39 -19.10
N LEU A 100 -0.18 15.25 -18.09
CA LEU A 100 1.01 16.09 -17.92
C LEU A 100 2.28 15.26 -17.68
N CYS A 101 2.22 14.23 -16.80
CA CYS A 101 3.33 13.31 -16.58
C CYS A 101 3.78 12.64 -17.89
N ALA A 102 2.82 12.22 -18.73
CA ALA A 102 3.13 11.64 -20.04
C ALA A 102 3.79 12.63 -21.02
N THR A 103 3.73 13.92 -20.78
CA THR A 103 4.33 14.96 -21.63
C THR A 103 5.57 15.60 -21.01
N ALA A 104 6.03 15.10 -19.86
CA ALA A 104 7.19 15.66 -19.18
C ALA A 104 8.47 15.53 -20.03
N GLY A 105 9.15 16.63 -20.26
CA GLY A 105 10.40 16.70 -21.01
C GLY A 105 11.64 16.81 -20.13
N SER A 106 11.47 16.90 -18.78
CA SER A 106 12.57 16.91 -17.82
C SER A 106 12.14 16.26 -16.51
N ILE A 107 13.12 15.87 -15.68
CA ILE A 107 12.86 15.24 -14.40
C ILE A 107 12.15 16.18 -13.43
N GLU A 108 12.46 17.46 -13.42
CA GLU A 108 11.83 18.45 -12.55
C GLU A 108 10.33 18.63 -12.89
N GLN A 109 10.00 18.62 -14.19
CA GLN A 109 8.60 18.63 -14.62
C GLN A 109 7.86 17.38 -14.16
N MET A 110 8.50 16.21 -14.31
CA MET A 110 7.94 14.94 -13.86
C MET A 110 7.66 14.97 -12.36
N ILE A 111 8.62 15.40 -11.54
CA ILE A 111 8.48 15.50 -10.07
C ILE A 111 7.32 16.45 -9.71
N ALA A 112 7.24 17.62 -10.36
CA ALA A 112 6.16 18.57 -10.10
C ALA A 112 4.78 18.02 -10.49
N TYR A 113 4.68 17.34 -11.64
CA TYR A 113 3.43 16.73 -12.09
C TYR A 113 3.03 15.53 -11.22
N ARG A 114 3.98 14.75 -10.73
CA ARG A 114 3.75 13.66 -9.78
C ARG A 114 3.24 14.17 -8.43
N ALA A 115 3.84 15.24 -7.89
CA ALA A 115 3.33 15.87 -6.68
C ALA A 115 1.88 16.38 -6.86
N LEU A 116 1.58 17.00 -8.00
CA LEU A 116 0.23 17.45 -8.32
C LEU A 116 -0.75 16.27 -8.43
N GLN A 117 -0.34 15.19 -9.10
CA GLN A 117 -1.13 13.97 -9.29
C GLN A 117 -1.45 13.30 -7.94
N GLY A 118 -0.45 13.12 -7.07
CA GLY A 118 -0.61 12.55 -5.74
C GLY A 118 -1.51 13.40 -4.85
N PHE A 119 -1.31 14.72 -4.82
CA PHE A 119 -2.13 15.62 -4.03
C PHE A 119 -3.60 15.59 -4.45
N ILE A 120 -3.90 15.75 -5.73
CA ILE A 120 -5.30 15.80 -6.19
C ILE A 120 -5.93 14.39 -6.15
N GLY A 121 -5.18 13.35 -6.55
CA GLY A 121 -5.65 11.96 -6.59
C GLY A 121 -5.90 11.34 -5.21
N GLY A 122 -5.14 11.75 -4.18
CA GLY A 122 -5.21 11.17 -2.83
C GLY A 122 -6.57 11.25 -2.13
N GLY A 123 -7.48 12.10 -2.63
CA GLY A 123 -8.86 12.17 -2.14
C GLY A 123 -9.77 11.03 -2.62
N MET A 124 -9.41 10.29 -3.68
CA MET A 124 -10.28 9.25 -4.24
C MET A 124 -10.45 8.05 -3.30
N ILE A 125 -9.35 7.54 -2.77
CA ILE A 125 -9.36 6.31 -1.95
C ILE A 125 -10.23 6.44 -0.70
N PRO A 126 -10.04 7.45 0.19
CA PRO A 126 -10.88 7.62 1.37
C PRO A 126 -12.36 7.86 1.04
N SER A 127 -12.64 8.54 -0.07
CA SER A 127 -14.00 8.81 -0.52
C SER A 127 -14.78 7.53 -0.86
N VAL A 128 -14.12 6.53 -1.46
CA VAL A 128 -14.74 5.23 -1.77
C VAL A 128 -15.10 4.48 -0.47
N PHE A 129 -14.17 4.45 0.50
CA PHE A 129 -14.45 3.83 1.80
C PHE A 129 -15.61 4.52 2.51
N ALA A 130 -15.63 5.85 2.53
CA ALA A 130 -16.74 6.61 3.14
C ALA A 130 -18.08 6.32 2.42
N ALA A 131 -18.08 6.32 1.08
CA ALA A 131 -19.27 6.04 0.27
C ALA A 131 -19.83 4.64 0.51
N ALA A 132 -18.96 3.63 0.63
CA ALA A 132 -19.37 2.25 0.88
C ALA A 132 -20.22 2.08 2.14
N PHE A 133 -19.82 2.73 3.24
CA PHE A 133 -20.53 2.66 4.51
C PHE A 133 -21.67 3.70 4.64
N THR A 134 -21.75 4.66 3.71
CA THR A 134 -22.82 5.65 3.65
C THR A 134 -23.98 5.18 2.76
N ILE A 135 -23.69 4.57 1.61
CA ILE A 135 -24.69 4.16 0.60
C ILE A 135 -25.31 2.80 0.96
N PHE A 136 -24.49 1.87 1.44
CA PHE A 136 -24.89 0.49 1.62
C PHE A 136 -25.19 0.18 3.10
N PRO A 137 -26.38 -0.36 3.40
CA PRO A 137 -26.75 -0.76 4.76
C PRO A 137 -25.87 -1.93 5.26
N PRO A 138 -25.82 -2.19 6.58
CA PRO A 138 -25.04 -3.27 7.16
C PRO A 138 -25.32 -4.66 6.54
N SER A 139 -26.56 -4.89 6.09
CA SER A 139 -26.96 -6.14 5.41
C SER A 139 -26.24 -6.39 4.09
N LYS A 140 -25.75 -5.34 3.41
CA LYS A 140 -25.04 -5.42 2.13
C LYS A 140 -23.51 -5.33 2.28
N GLN A 141 -23.00 -4.98 3.45
CA GLN A 141 -21.56 -4.89 3.70
C GLN A 141 -20.79 -6.20 3.40
N PRO A 142 -21.36 -7.41 3.61
CA PRO A 142 -20.72 -8.66 3.21
C PRO A 142 -20.38 -8.78 1.72
N ILE A 143 -21.03 -8.00 0.87
CA ILE A 143 -20.73 -7.94 -0.58
C ILE A 143 -19.81 -6.77 -0.89
N VAL A 144 -20.05 -5.62 -0.29
CA VAL A 144 -19.35 -4.36 -0.60
C VAL A 144 -17.93 -4.34 -0.06
N SER A 145 -17.72 -4.77 1.19
CA SER A 145 -16.40 -4.76 1.83
C SER A 145 -15.38 -5.66 1.12
N PRO A 146 -15.71 -6.88 0.66
CA PRO A 146 -14.80 -7.69 -0.15
C PRO A 146 -14.42 -7.05 -1.49
N ILE A 147 -15.33 -6.33 -2.14
CA ILE A 147 -15.04 -5.63 -3.41
C ILE A 147 -13.99 -4.54 -3.18
N ILE A 148 -14.17 -3.71 -2.14
CA ILE A 148 -13.20 -2.68 -1.80
C ILE A 148 -11.86 -3.30 -1.41
N GLY A 149 -11.89 -4.32 -0.56
CA GLY A 149 -10.69 -5.05 -0.13
C GLY A 149 -9.94 -5.66 -1.32
N LEU A 150 -10.67 -6.29 -2.25
CA LEU A 150 -10.11 -6.85 -3.47
C LEU A 150 -9.41 -5.78 -4.31
N VAL A 151 -10.08 -4.66 -4.58
CA VAL A 151 -9.52 -3.59 -5.42
C VAL A 151 -8.30 -2.95 -4.74
N ALA A 152 -8.39 -2.68 -3.43
CA ALA A 152 -7.29 -2.08 -2.67
C ALA A 152 -6.04 -2.96 -2.59
N THR A 153 -6.17 -4.28 -2.79
CA THR A 153 -5.06 -5.25 -2.70
C THR A 153 -4.64 -5.79 -4.06
N LEU A 154 -5.57 -5.93 -5.00
CA LEU A 154 -5.28 -6.43 -6.35
C LEU A 154 -4.47 -5.40 -7.15
N ALA A 155 -4.82 -4.11 -7.07
CA ALA A 155 -4.13 -3.06 -7.81
C ALA A 155 -2.62 -3.03 -7.53
N PRO A 156 -2.14 -3.03 -6.26
CA PRO A 156 -0.71 -3.14 -5.98
C PRO A 156 -0.08 -4.43 -6.52
N THR A 157 -0.83 -5.52 -6.49
CA THR A 157 -0.30 -6.85 -6.87
C THR A 157 -0.07 -6.97 -8.38
N ILE A 158 -0.99 -6.44 -9.20
CA ILE A 158 -0.88 -6.52 -10.67
C ILE A 158 -0.14 -5.33 -11.28
N GLY A 159 0.08 -4.27 -10.49
CA GLY A 159 0.74 -3.03 -10.95
C GLY A 159 2.07 -3.27 -11.64
N PRO A 160 3.02 -4.00 -11.03
CA PRO A 160 4.30 -4.30 -11.66
C PRO A 160 4.18 -5.01 -13.01
N THR A 161 3.25 -5.96 -13.14
CA THR A 161 2.98 -6.67 -14.39
C THR A 161 2.48 -5.73 -15.49
N VAL A 162 1.50 -4.90 -15.15
CA VAL A 162 0.92 -3.93 -16.09
C VAL A 162 1.95 -2.89 -16.48
N GLY A 163 2.73 -2.38 -15.50
CA GLY A 163 3.79 -1.41 -15.73
C GLY A 163 4.88 -1.94 -16.65
N GLY A 164 5.43 -3.11 -16.33
CA GLY A 164 6.45 -3.75 -17.15
C GLY A 164 5.98 -4.05 -18.58
N TYR A 165 4.74 -4.53 -18.74
CA TYR A 165 4.18 -4.75 -20.08
C TYR A 165 4.02 -3.45 -20.88
N LEU A 166 3.46 -2.39 -20.26
CA LEU A 166 3.24 -1.12 -20.94
C LEU A 166 4.55 -0.43 -21.33
N SER A 167 5.54 -0.41 -20.44
CA SER A 167 6.83 0.21 -20.71
C SER A 167 7.62 -0.54 -21.79
N HIS A 168 7.57 -1.88 -21.77
CA HIS A 168 8.27 -2.72 -22.74
C HIS A 168 7.59 -2.72 -24.12
N ALA A 169 6.24 -2.86 -24.17
CA ALA A 169 5.51 -2.97 -25.44
C ALA A 169 5.34 -1.63 -26.18
N PHE A 170 5.33 -0.52 -25.44
CA PHE A 170 5.08 0.80 -26.01
C PHE A 170 6.17 1.80 -25.63
N SER A 171 6.05 2.41 -24.43
CA SER A 171 7.06 3.30 -23.83
C SER A 171 6.60 3.69 -22.42
N TRP A 172 7.50 4.26 -21.60
CA TRP A 172 7.17 4.76 -20.27
C TRP A 172 6.03 5.79 -20.24
N HIS A 173 5.79 6.55 -21.32
CA HIS A 173 4.68 7.50 -21.40
C HIS A 173 3.32 6.83 -21.22
N TRP A 174 3.18 5.58 -21.67
CA TRP A 174 1.93 4.81 -21.54
C TRP A 174 1.59 4.41 -20.11
N LEU A 175 2.56 4.44 -19.20
CA LEU A 175 2.31 4.25 -17.77
C LEU A 175 1.31 5.28 -17.23
N PHE A 176 1.37 6.49 -17.78
CA PHE A 176 0.48 7.59 -17.44
C PHE A 176 -0.71 7.71 -18.40
N LEU A 177 -0.51 7.54 -19.70
CA LEU A 177 -1.56 7.67 -20.70
C LEU A 177 -2.69 6.65 -20.52
N VAL A 178 -2.42 5.48 -19.96
CA VAL A 178 -3.45 4.46 -19.68
C VAL A 178 -4.54 4.99 -18.74
N ASN A 179 -4.20 5.91 -17.85
CA ASN A 179 -5.15 6.52 -16.92
C ASN A 179 -6.12 7.50 -17.61
N VAL A 180 -5.74 8.09 -18.75
CA VAL A 180 -6.48 9.21 -19.36
C VAL A 180 -7.88 8.80 -19.85
N PRO A 181 -8.05 7.77 -20.70
CA PRO A 181 -9.38 7.41 -21.20
C PRO A 181 -10.31 6.95 -20.07
N PHE A 182 -9.80 6.18 -19.12
CA PHE A 182 -10.59 5.70 -18.01
C PHE A 182 -10.89 6.81 -17.00
N GLY A 183 -9.94 7.70 -16.74
CA GLY A 183 -10.13 8.85 -15.87
C GLY A 183 -11.20 9.83 -16.38
N ILE A 184 -11.28 10.04 -17.69
CA ILE A 184 -12.35 10.82 -18.31
C ILE A 184 -13.71 10.15 -18.04
N LEU A 185 -13.82 8.84 -18.24
CA LEU A 185 -15.06 8.10 -17.98
C LEU A 185 -15.47 8.16 -16.51
N VAL A 186 -14.53 7.95 -15.59
CA VAL A 186 -14.75 8.06 -14.14
C VAL A 186 -15.20 9.46 -13.76
N THR A 187 -14.56 10.50 -14.29
CA THR A 187 -14.91 11.90 -14.03
C THR A 187 -16.34 12.22 -14.45
N ILE A 188 -16.73 11.83 -15.68
CA ILE A 188 -18.08 12.06 -16.20
C ILE A 188 -19.12 11.26 -15.39
N ALA A 189 -18.82 9.98 -15.09
CA ALA A 189 -19.70 9.13 -14.31
C ALA A 189 -19.90 9.70 -12.88
N SER A 190 -18.82 10.10 -12.23
CA SER A 190 -18.86 10.68 -10.88
C SER A 190 -19.71 11.94 -10.82
N TRP A 191 -19.53 12.87 -11.76
CA TRP A 191 -20.31 14.11 -11.80
C TRP A 191 -21.80 13.86 -12.00
N LYS A 192 -22.17 12.91 -12.85
CA LYS A 192 -23.57 12.61 -13.21
C LYS A 192 -24.30 11.71 -12.22
N LEU A 193 -23.58 10.79 -11.57
CA LEU A 193 -24.19 9.69 -10.83
C LEU A 193 -24.08 9.85 -9.30
N ILE A 194 -23.03 10.53 -8.78
CA ILE A 194 -22.89 10.74 -7.34
C ILE A 194 -23.87 11.83 -6.90
N ASP A 195 -24.84 11.45 -6.04
CA ASP A 195 -25.85 12.37 -5.52
C ASP A 195 -26.44 11.80 -4.21
N PHE A 196 -25.60 11.53 -3.22
CA PHE A 196 -26.05 10.94 -1.96
C PHE A 196 -25.69 11.80 -0.74
N ASP A 197 -24.98 12.92 -0.93
CA ASP A 197 -24.63 13.85 0.14
C ASP A 197 -24.53 15.28 -0.38
N LYS A 198 -24.60 16.24 0.56
CA LYS A 198 -24.42 17.65 0.28
C LYS A 198 -23.22 18.20 1.04
N GLY A 199 -22.53 19.15 0.43
CA GLY A 199 -21.46 19.90 1.08
C GLY A 199 -22.01 20.95 2.04
N ASP A 200 -21.19 21.29 3.04
CA ASP A 200 -21.47 22.37 3.98
C ASP A 200 -20.39 23.45 3.84
N SER A 201 -20.71 24.49 3.06
CA SER A 201 -19.81 25.61 2.80
C SER A 201 -19.52 26.47 4.05
N SER A 202 -20.34 26.36 5.10
CA SER A 202 -20.10 27.09 6.35
C SER A 202 -18.82 26.68 7.05
N LEU A 203 -18.37 25.44 6.81
CA LEU A 203 -17.11 24.92 7.36
C LEU A 203 -15.88 25.69 6.88
N PHE A 204 -15.95 26.38 5.74
CA PHE A 204 -14.83 27.17 5.23
C PHE A 204 -14.50 28.37 6.12
N GLN A 205 -15.50 28.96 6.79
CA GLN A 205 -15.30 30.10 7.69
C GLN A 205 -14.48 29.73 8.93
N SER A 206 -14.49 28.46 9.33
CA SER A 206 -13.75 27.93 10.49
C SER A 206 -12.57 27.05 10.07
N PHE A 207 -12.03 27.26 8.86
CA PHE A 207 -10.96 26.42 8.33
C PHE A 207 -9.67 26.57 9.15
N ASP A 208 -9.10 25.46 9.58
CA ASP A 208 -7.90 25.41 10.42
C ASP A 208 -6.61 25.40 9.58
N TRP A 209 -6.22 26.60 9.06
CA TRP A 209 -5.00 26.76 8.28
C TRP A 209 -3.74 26.34 9.02
N PHE A 210 -3.67 26.66 10.33
CA PHE A 210 -2.52 26.26 11.14
C PHE A 210 -2.45 24.73 11.29
N GLY A 211 -3.58 24.08 11.54
CA GLY A 211 -3.67 22.62 11.56
C GLY A 211 -3.27 22.00 10.22
N LEU A 212 -3.68 22.58 9.09
CA LEU A 212 -3.29 22.11 7.76
C LEU A 212 -1.77 22.19 7.55
N ILE A 213 -1.16 23.36 7.81
CA ILE A 213 0.27 23.57 7.59
C ILE A 213 1.09 22.63 8.47
N THR A 214 0.76 22.52 9.76
CA THR A 214 1.50 21.65 10.68
C THR A 214 1.30 20.17 10.34
N MET A 215 0.11 19.74 9.90
CA MET A 215 -0.16 18.39 9.41
C MET A 215 0.64 18.10 8.14
N ALA A 216 0.61 18.98 7.17
CA ALA A 216 1.32 18.81 5.90
C ALA A 216 2.82 18.74 6.10
N THR A 217 3.39 19.61 6.95
CA THR A 217 4.80 19.58 7.29
C THR A 217 5.17 18.30 8.04
N PHE A 218 4.34 17.85 9.00
CA PHE A 218 4.58 16.63 9.77
C PHE A 218 4.54 15.39 8.86
N LEU A 219 3.44 15.19 8.13
CA LEU A 219 3.26 14.02 7.29
C LEU A 219 4.24 13.99 6.11
N GLY A 220 4.48 15.14 5.48
CA GLY A 220 5.44 15.25 4.38
C GLY A 220 6.87 14.98 4.82
N SER A 221 7.30 15.52 5.98
CA SER A 221 8.63 15.22 6.53
C SER A 221 8.74 13.77 6.98
N LEU A 222 7.68 13.19 7.56
CA LEU A 222 7.64 11.78 7.95
C LEU A 222 7.81 10.87 6.73
N GLU A 223 7.04 11.11 5.67
CA GLU A 223 7.12 10.33 4.44
C GLU A 223 8.50 10.42 3.80
N TYR A 224 9.07 11.63 3.73
CA TYR A 224 10.43 11.83 3.23
C TYR A 224 11.48 11.05 4.03
N VAL A 225 11.44 11.13 5.36
CA VAL A 225 12.38 10.41 6.23
C VAL A 225 12.23 8.89 6.10
N LEU A 226 11.00 8.39 5.93
CA LEU A 226 10.77 6.95 5.77
C LEU A 226 11.20 6.44 4.39
N GLU A 227 11.00 7.22 3.33
CA GLU A 227 11.33 6.81 1.96
C GLU A 227 12.84 6.88 1.70
N GLU A 228 13.48 8.00 2.09
CA GLU A 228 14.88 8.27 1.79
C GLU A 228 15.85 7.80 2.90
N GLY A 229 15.36 7.63 4.12
CA GLY A 229 16.19 7.26 5.28
C GLY A 229 17.01 5.99 5.09
N PRO A 230 16.42 4.87 4.61
CA PRO A 230 17.19 3.63 4.40
C PRO A 230 18.37 3.79 3.42
N ARG A 231 18.22 4.58 2.37
CA ARG A 231 19.23 4.78 1.31
C ARG A 231 20.37 5.70 1.74
N ASN A 232 20.11 6.59 2.70
CA ASN A 232 21.03 7.65 3.14
C ASN A 232 21.51 7.42 4.59
N ASP A 233 21.60 6.17 5.04
CA ASP A 233 22.09 5.81 6.38
C ASP A 233 21.39 6.56 7.54
N TRP A 234 20.11 6.91 7.35
CA TRP A 234 19.28 7.52 8.37
C TRP A 234 19.85 8.83 8.94
N MET A 235 20.08 8.87 10.26
CA MET A 235 20.53 10.08 10.97
C MET A 235 21.98 10.49 10.69
N GLU A 236 22.73 9.70 9.93
CA GLU A 236 24.08 10.04 9.51
C GLU A 236 24.06 11.06 8.35
N ASP A 237 22.99 11.07 7.56
CA ASP A 237 22.76 12.11 6.55
C ASP A 237 22.17 13.37 7.17
N GLU A 238 22.78 14.53 6.84
CA GLU A 238 22.40 15.83 7.38
C GLU A 238 20.97 16.25 6.98
N MET A 239 20.54 15.90 5.77
CA MET A 239 19.20 16.24 5.27
C MET A 239 18.14 15.44 6.01
N ILE A 240 18.33 14.11 6.15
CA ILE A 240 17.43 13.24 6.91
C ILE A 240 17.35 13.68 8.37
N PHE A 241 18.48 14.03 8.99
CA PHE A 241 18.51 14.55 10.36
C PHE A 241 17.71 15.85 10.50
N ARG A 242 17.87 16.81 9.57
CA ARG A 242 17.11 18.07 9.57
C ARG A 242 15.61 17.83 9.41
N PHE A 243 15.21 16.97 8.46
CA PHE A 243 13.79 16.63 8.26
C PHE A 243 13.20 15.87 9.45
N THR A 244 13.99 15.07 10.16
CA THR A 244 13.55 14.42 11.41
C THR A 244 13.26 15.44 12.51
N ILE A 245 14.06 16.49 12.64
CA ILE A 245 13.77 17.59 13.58
C ILE A 245 12.49 18.32 13.17
N VAL A 246 12.34 18.66 11.88
CA VAL A 246 11.14 19.32 11.35
C VAL A 246 9.90 18.47 11.60
N MET A 247 10.00 17.17 11.34
CA MET A 247 8.95 16.18 11.63
C MET A 247 8.55 16.20 13.11
N GLY A 248 9.53 16.13 14.02
CA GLY A 248 9.26 16.12 15.47
C GLY A 248 8.58 17.39 15.95
N VAL A 249 9.08 18.56 15.55
CA VAL A 249 8.51 19.87 15.91
C VAL A 249 7.10 20.02 15.34
N SER A 250 6.91 19.72 14.05
CA SER A 250 5.60 19.84 13.39
C SER A 250 4.59 18.83 13.93
N ALA A 251 5.02 17.62 14.33
CA ALA A 251 4.16 16.66 15.01
C ALA A 251 3.63 17.21 16.34
N VAL A 252 4.51 17.77 17.18
CA VAL A 252 4.08 18.38 18.47
C VAL A 252 3.07 19.50 18.22
N LEU A 253 3.34 20.40 17.27
CA LEU A 253 2.44 21.50 16.93
C LEU A 253 1.11 21.00 16.36
N PHE A 254 1.13 20.00 15.50
CA PHE A 254 -0.07 19.40 14.91
C PHE A 254 -0.95 18.74 15.98
N PHE A 255 -0.39 17.86 16.83
CA PHE A 255 -1.17 17.19 17.87
C PHE A 255 -1.69 18.17 18.91
N TRP A 256 -0.87 19.16 19.31
CA TRP A 256 -1.34 20.23 20.18
C TRP A 256 -2.54 20.97 19.56
N ARG A 257 -2.44 21.34 18.27
CA ARG A 257 -3.51 22.03 17.56
C ARG A 257 -4.79 21.21 17.48
N VAL A 258 -4.68 19.94 17.08
CA VAL A 258 -5.84 19.03 16.95
C VAL A 258 -6.57 18.82 18.28
N LEU A 259 -5.83 18.77 19.40
CA LEU A 259 -6.41 18.59 20.73
C LEU A 259 -7.05 19.86 21.29
N THR A 260 -6.63 21.06 20.85
CA THR A 260 -7.08 22.35 21.39
C THR A 260 -8.09 23.08 20.48
N ALA A 261 -8.08 22.80 19.17
CA ALA A 261 -8.97 23.46 18.22
C ALA A 261 -10.43 23.02 18.39
N LYS A 262 -11.35 23.98 18.25
CA LYS A 262 -12.81 23.70 18.26
C LYS A 262 -13.24 22.88 17.05
N ASN A 263 -12.72 23.23 15.88
CA ASN A 263 -12.98 22.56 14.59
C ASN A 263 -11.64 22.18 13.94
N PRO A 264 -10.99 21.11 14.41
CA PRO A 264 -9.71 20.69 13.83
C PRO A 264 -9.90 20.17 12.41
N ILE A 265 -8.87 20.29 11.57
CA ILE A 265 -8.89 19.79 10.19
C ILE A 265 -9.07 18.26 10.14
N VAL A 266 -8.48 17.58 11.13
CA VAL A 266 -8.60 16.13 11.35
C VAL A 266 -9.18 15.89 12.74
N ASP A 267 -10.28 15.16 12.83
CA ASP A 267 -10.91 14.83 14.10
C ASP A 267 -10.41 13.48 14.62
N LEU A 268 -9.44 13.53 15.54
CA LEU A 268 -8.89 12.32 16.21
C LEU A 268 -9.87 11.67 17.20
N LYS A 269 -11.04 12.29 17.49
CA LYS A 269 -12.05 11.68 18.36
C LYS A 269 -12.59 10.35 17.82
N ALA A 270 -12.39 10.06 16.52
CA ALA A 270 -12.69 8.74 15.97
C ALA A 270 -11.94 7.62 16.72
N PHE A 271 -10.72 7.86 17.18
CA PHE A 271 -9.92 6.89 17.96
C PHE A 271 -10.44 6.62 19.38
N VAL A 272 -11.35 7.44 19.90
CA VAL A 272 -12.05 7.14 21.17
C VAL A 272 -12.96 5.92 21.00
N ASN A 273 -13.44 5.65 19.79
CA ASN A 273 -14.12 4.39 19.49
C ASN A 273 -13.07 3.27 19.44
N LEU A 274 -13.14 2.35 20.40
CA LEU A 274 -12.18 1.26 20.53
C LEU A 274 -12.13 0.38 19.26
N ASN A 275 -13.26 0.14 18.61
CA ASN A 275 -13.31 -0.67 17.39
C ASN A 275 -12.57 0.04 16.23
N PHE A 276 -12.75 1.35 16.12
CA PHE A 276 -12.01 2.16 15.13
C PHE A 276 -10.51 2.15 15.44
N ALA A 277 -10.11 2.36 16.70
CA ALA A 277 -8.70 2.36 17.11
C ALA A 277 -8.02 1.02 16.82
N LEU A 278 -8.64 -0.10 17.23
CA LEU A 278 -8.11 -1.44 16.99
C LEU A 278 -8.10 -1.79 15.50
N GLY A 279 -9.17 -1.47 14.78
CA GLY A 279 -9.23 -1.64 13.32
C GLY A 279 -8.14 -0.85 12.59
N SER A 280 -7.82 0.36 13.06
CA SER A 280 -6.73 1.19 12.52
C SER A 280 -5.35 0.59 12.81
N ILE A 281 -5.13 0.03 14.00
CA ILE A 281 -3.89 -0.68 14.34
C ILE A 281 -3.72 -1.92 13.43
N PHE A 282 -4.77 -2.73 13.26
CA PHE A 282 -4.70 -3.86 12.33
C PHE A 282 -4.50 -3.42 10.89
N SER A 283 -5.13 -2.31 10.48
CA SER A 283 -4.94 -1.71 9.15
C SER A 283 -3.49 -1.25 8.94
N PHE A 284 -2.86 -0.66 9.95
CA PHE A 284 -1.45 -0.26 9.94
C PHE A 284 -0.54 -1.48 9.70
N VAL A 285 -0.72 -2.55 10.47
CA VAL A 285 0.12 -3.74 10.32
C VAL A 285 -0.18 -4.48 9.02
N MET A 286 -1.43 -4.48 8.56
CA MET A 286 -1.75 -4.99 7.22
C MET A 286 -1.09 -4.16 6.11
N GLY A 287 -0.93 -2.85 6.32
CA GLY A 287 -0.13 -1.99 5.45
C GLY A 287 1.32 -2.48 5.33
N ILE A 288 1.97 -2.78 6.48
CA ILE A 288 3.33 -3.36 6.49
C ILE A 288 3.38 -4.64 5.63
N GLY A 289 2.44 -5.56 5.83
CA GLY A 289 2.40 -6.82 5.09
C GLY A 289 2.08 -6.67 3.61
N LEU A 290 1.08 -5.85 3.27
CA LEU A 290 0.67 -5.63 1.89
C LEU A 290 1.80 -5.02 1.05
N TYR A 291 2.29 -3.85 1.47
CA TYR A 291 3.33 -3.12 0.73
C TYR A 291 4.68 -3.83 0.84
N GLY A 292 5.04 -4.35 2.02
CA GLY A 292 6.29 -5.08 2.23
C GLY A 292 6.42 -6.31 1.32
N LEU A 293 5.39 -7.14 1.21
CA LEU A 293 5.47 -8.32 0.33
C LEU A 293 5.32 -7.97 -1.16
N THR A 294 4.57 -6.92 -1.50
CA THR A 294 4.49 -6.42 -2.87
C THR A 294 5.84 -5.87 -3.34
N TYR A 295 6.70 -5.45 -2.42
CA TYR A 295 8.07 -5.01 -2.67
C TYR A 295 9.08 -6.16 -2.64
N LEU A 296 9.06 -7.03 -1.61
CA LEU A 296 10.07 -8.07 -1.39
C LEU A 296 10.13 -9.12 -2.51
N TYR A 297 8.97 -9.59 -2.99
CA TYR A 297 8.95 -10.63 -4.04
C TYR A 297 9.52 -10.15 -5.37
N PRO A 298 9.09 -8.99 -5.93
CA PRO A 298 9.70 -8.46 -7.15
C PRO A 298 11.19 -8.17 -6.98
N LEU A 299 11.60 -7.63 -5.83
CA LEU A 299 13.00 -7.34 -5.56
C LEU A 299 13.86 -8.61 -5.59
N TYR A 300 13.43 -9.67 -4.91
CA TYR A 300 14.11 -10.97 -4.95
C TYR A 300 14.18 -11.54 -6.38
N LEU A 301 13.06 -11.54 -7.10
CA LEU A 301 12.99 -12.07 -8.46
C LEU A 301 13.87 -11.27 -9.43
N GLY A 302 13.89 -9.94 -9.29
CA GLY A 302 14.73 -9.07 -10.13
C GLY A 302 16.22 -9.18 -9.79
N GLU A 303 16.59 -8.99 -8.52
CA GLU A 303 18.01 -8.92 -8.12
C GLU A 303 18.70 -10.28 -8.05
N ILE A 304 18.01 -11.31 -7.56
CA ILE A 304 18.61 -12.63 -7.34
C ILE A 304 18.42 -13.53 -8.56
N ARG A 305 17.22 -13.54 -9.16
CA ARG A 305 16.88 -14.40 -10.29
C ARG A 305 17.13 -13.75 -11.66
N GLY A 306 17.26 -12.41 -11.70
CA GLY A 306 17.42 -11.67 -12.95
C GLY A 306 16.15 -11.68 -13.83
N TYR A 307 14.96 -11.83 -13.22
CA TYR A 307 13.70 -11.83 -13.93
C TYR A 307 13.38 -10.44 -14.47
N ASP A 308 12.83 -10.39 -15.67
CA ASP A 308 12.24 -9.18 -16.21
C ASP A 308 10.86 -8.89 -15.59
N ALA A 309 10.32 -7.71 -15.88
CA ALA A 309 9.05 -7.26 -15.31
C ALA A 309 7.86 -8.19 -15.68
N LEU A 310 7.90 -8.83 -16.85
CA LEU A 310 6.86 -9.77 -17.28
C LEU A 310 6.90 -11.06 -16.44
N MET A 311 8.08 -11.66 -16.28
CA MET A 311 8.29 -12.88 -15.48
C MET A 311 7.93 -12.65 -14.01
N ILE A 312 8.32 -11.48 -13.46
CA ILE A 312 7.91 -11.06 -12.11
C ILE A 312 6.39 -10.99 -12.03
N GLY A 313 5.76 -10.37 -13.02
CA GLY A 313 4.32 -10.23 -13.09
C GLY A 313 3.57 -11.56 -13.15
N GLU A 314 4.05 -12.51 -13.93
CA GLU A 314 3.49 -13.86 -14.01
C GLU A 314 3.55 -14.57 -12.65
N THR A 315 4.65 -14.43 -11.93
CA THR A 315 4.80 -15.01 -10.59
C THR A 315 3.86 -14.35 -9.58
N MET A 316 3.74 -13.02 -9.61
CA MET A 316 2.87 -12.27 -8.70
C MET A 316 1.38 -12.45 -9.00
N PHE A 317 1.02 -12.75 -10.24
CA PHE A 317 -0.36 -12.95 -10.69
C PHE A 317 -1.09 -14.03 -9.88
N VAL A 318 -0.40 -15.05 -9.41
CA VAL A 318 -0.96 -16.14 -8.59
C VAL A 318 -1.66 -15.59 -7.34
N SER A 319 -1.04 -14.64 -6.63
CA SER A 319 -1.66 -14.04 -5.44
C SER A 319 -2.86 -13.16 -5.80
N GLY A 320 -2.80 -12.42 -6.90
CA GLY A 320 -3.93 -11.63 -7.41
C GLY A 320 -5.13 -12.49 -7.79
N LEU A 321 -4.88 -13.61 -8.47
CA LEU A 321 -5.92 -14.58 -8.82
C LEU A 321 -6.58 -15.19 -7.58
N MET A 322 -5.76 -15.54 -6.57
CA MET A 322 -6.29 -16.08 -5.32
C MET A 322 -7.07 -15.03 -4.52
N MET A 323 -6.69 -13.76 -4.53
CA MET A 323 -7.47 -12.67 -3.97
C MET A 323 -8.84 -12.58 -4.63
N PHE A 324 -8.92 -12.68 -5.96
CA PHE A 324 -10.17 -12.63 -6.70
C PHE A 324 -11.14 -13.76 -6.29
N PHE A 325 -10.65 -14.99 -6.20
CA PHE A 325 -11.47 -16.13 -5.77
C PHE A 325 -11.82 -16.10 -4.28
N SER A 326 -10.96 -15.54 -3.44
CA SER A 326 -11.17 -15.44 -2.00
C SER A 326 -12.15 -14.33 -1.61
N ALA A 327 -12.37 -13.31 -2.44
CA ALA A 327 -13.24 -12.20 -2.11
C ALA A 327 -14.71 -12.61 -1.89
N PRO A 328 -15.37 -13.39 -2.76
CA PRO A 328 -16.73 -13.91 -2.50
C PRO A 328 -16.79 -14.82 -1.26
N LEU A 329 -15.76 -15.65 -1.07
CA LEU A 329 -15.65 -16.52 0.10
C LEU A 329 -15.54 -15.69 1.40
N ALA A 330 -14.72 -14.67 1.42
CA ALA A 330 -14.57 -13.77 2.56
C ALA A 330 -15.90 -13.03 2.85
N GLY A 331 -16.63 -12.58 1.83
CA GLY A 331 -17.94 -12.00 1.98
C GLY A 331 -18.93 -12.98 2.63
N PHE A 332 -18.99 -14.22 2.16
CA PHE A 332 -19.83 -15.26 2.75
C PHE A 332 -19.43 -15.60 4.19
N LEU A 333 -18.13 -15.77 4.46
CA LEU A 333 -17.63 -16.06 5.80
C LEU A 333 -17.90 -14.92 6.77
N SER A 334 -17.85 -13.67 6.33
CA SER A 334 -18.14 -12.50 7.17
C SER A 334 -19.56 -12.46 7.72
N THR A 335 -20.50 -13.18 7.12
CA THR A 335 -21.88 -13.32 7.61
C THR A 335 -22.05 -14.44 8.62
N LYS A 336 -21.12 -15.41 8.66
CA LYS A 336 -21.25 -16.64 9.46
C LYS A 336 -20.23 -16.75 10.57
N LEU A 337 -19.02 -16.20 10.38
CA LEU A 337 -17.94 -16.31 11.35
C LEU A 337 -17.85 -15.05 12.22
N ASP A 338 -17.36 -15.25 13.44
CA ASP A 338 -16.94 -14.14 14.28
C ASP A 338 -15.80 -13.39 13.58
N PRO A 339 -15.87 -12.05 13.43
CA PRO A 339 -14.81 -11.26 12.79
C PRO A 339 -13.41 -11.53 13.33
N ARG A 340 -13.28 -11.84 14.62
CA ARG A 340 -12.00 -12.18 15.25
C ARG A 340 -11.44 -13.50 14.75
N LEU A 341 -12.28 -14.52 14.62
CA LEU A 341 -11.86 -15.81 14.10
C LEU A 341 -11.43 -15.67 12.62
N MET A 342 -12.18 -14.91 11.85
CA MET A 342 -11.87 -14.65 10.45
C MET A 342 -10.53 -13.90 10.29
N MET A 343 -10.29 -12.86 11.11
CA MET A 343 -9.00 -12.15 11.14
C MET A 343 -7.86 -13.07 11.60
N GLY A 344 -8.09 -13.87 12.65
CA GLY A 344 -7.10 -14.81 13.16
C GLY A 344 -6.66 -15.84 12.13
N LEU A 345 -7.62 -16.42 11.39
CA LEU A 345 -7.34 -17.34 10.28
C LEU A 345 -6.58 -16.63 9.14
N GLY A 346 -6.96 -15.40 8.84
CA GLY A 346 -6.27 -14.59 7.83
C GLY A 346 -4.82 -14.27 8.25
N PHE A 347 -4.58 -13.78 9.47
CA PHE A 347 -3.22 -13.49 9.95
C PHE A 347 -2.37 -14.75 10.07
N ALA A 348 -2.95 -15.88 10.53
CA ALA A 348 -2.25 -17.16 10.61
C ALA A 348 -1.84 -17.66 9.21
N GLY A 349 -2.74 -17.60 8.22
CA GLY A 349 -2.45 -18.02 6.85
C GLY A 349 -1.44 -17.09 6.17
N PHE A 350 -1.49 -15.78 6.44
CA PHE A 350 -0.52 -14.82 5.95
C PHE A 350 0.86 -15.05 6.57
N GLY A 351 0.93 -15.27 7.89
CA GLY A 351 2.16 -15.62 8.60
C GLY A 351 2.72 -16.96 8.14
N TRP A 352 1.87 -17.95 7.85
CA TRP A 352 2.34 -19.23 7.30
C TRP A 352 2.91 -19.05 5.88
N GLY A 353 2.25 -18.25 5.03
CA GLY A 353 2.77 -17.93 3.71
C GLY A 353 4.15 -17.27 3.74
N THR A 354 4.38 -16.33 4.67
CA THR A 354 5.69 -15.70 4.88
C THR A 354 6.72 -16.68 5.47
N TRP A 355 6.29 -17.55 6.38
CA TRP A 355 7.18 -18.57 6.96
C TRP A 355 7.69 -19.58 5.93
N LEU A 356 6.85 -20.02 4.98
CA LEU A 356 7.29 -20.92 3.92
C LEU A 356 8.46 -20.33 3.11
N VAL A 357 8.48 -19.03 2.93
CA VAL A 357 9.54 -18.33 2.18
C VAL A 357 10.84 -18.20 2.98
N THR A 358 10.85 -18.42 4.28
CA THR A 358 12.10 -18.40 5.06
C THR A 358 13.07 -19.54 4.71
N GLY A 359 12.62 -20.53 3.94
CA GLY A 359 13.48 -21.58 3.39
C GLY A 359 14.04 -21.27 2.00
N MET A 360 13.89 -20.03 1.51
CA MET A 360 14.28 -19.67 0.14
C MET A 360 15.78 -19.82 -0.11
N THR A 361 16.11 -20.11 -1.37
CA THR A 361 17.48 -20.18 -1.88
C THR A 361 17.65 -19.24 -3.08
N SER A 362 18.85 -19.15 -3.64
CA SER A 362 19.10 -18.38 -4.88
C SER A 362 18.39 -18.94 -6.12
N ASP A 363 17.84 -20.15 -6.05
CA ASP A 363 17.32 -20.90 -7.20
C ASP A 363 15.79 -20.98 -7.23
N TRP A 364 15.12 -20.46 -6.18
CA TRP A 364 13.66 -20.47 -6.12
C TRP A 364 13.05 -19.64 -7.27
N ASP A 365 12.03 -20.20 -7.89
CA ASP A 365 11.31 -19.56 -8.98
C ASP A 365 9.79 -19.65 -8.81
N PHE A 366 9.03 -19.68 -9.90
CA PHE A 366 7.58 -19.68 -9.91
C PHE A 366 6.96 -20.80 -9.04
N TRP A 367 7.48 -22.03 -9.12
CA TRP A 367 6.83 -23.18 -8.48
C TRP A 367 7.05 -23.22 -6.96
N GLU A 368 8.23 -22.84 -6.49
CA GLU A 368 8.51 -22.73 -5.06
C GLU A 368 7.72 -21.58 -4.42
N LEU A 369 7.52 -20.48 -5.16
CA LEU A 369 6.75 -19.33 -4.71
C LEU A 369 5.24 -19.49 -4.86
N PHE A 370 4.76 -20.49 -5.58
CA PHE A 370 3.34 -20.70 -5.89
C PHE A 370 2.47 -20.84 -4.64
N TRP A 371 2.81 -21.73 -3.71
CA TRP A 371 2.05 -21.93 -2.48
C TRP A 371 2.10 -20.73 -1.52
N PRO A 372 3.25 -20.11 -1.26
CA PRO A 372 3.32 -18.85 -0.55
C PRO A 372 2.41 -17.76 -1.12
N GLN A 373 2.36 -17.61 -2.44
CA GLN A 373 1.49 -16.62 -3.11
C GLN A 373 0.01 -16.93 -2.95
N ILE A 374 -0.41 -18.20 -3.01
CA ILE A 374 -1.79 -18.62 -2.74
C ILE A 374 -2.20 -18.25 -1.31
N LEU A 375 -1.37 -18.60 -0.32
CA LEU A 375 -1.65 -18.31 1.08
C LEU A 375 -1.71 -16.80 1.33
N ARG A 376 -0.78 -16.04 0.76
CA ARG A 376 -0.76 -14.57 0.83
C ARG A 376 -2.07 -13.99 0.29
N GLY A 377 -2.44 -14.33 -0.96
CA GLY A 377 -3.61 -13.76 -1.62
C GLY A 377 -4.92 -14.06 -0.90
N GLY A 378 -5.13 -15.33 -0.53
CA GLY A 378 -6.33 -15.75 0.18
C GLY A 378 -6.46 -15.14 1.56
N SER A 379 -5.39 -15.15 2.32
CA SER A 379 -5.35 -14.65 3.70
C SER A 379 -5.52 -13.14 3.79
N LEU A 380 -5.01 -12.40 2.81
CA LEU A 380 -5.09 -10.94 2.79
C LEU A 380 -6.56 -10.47 2.78
N ILE A 381 -7.39 -11.04 1.92
CA ILE A 381 -8.81 -10.69 1.84
C ILE A 381 -9.56 -11.12 3.11
N LEU A 382 -9.22 -12.28 3.69
CA LEU A 382 -9.79 -12.73 4.96
C LEU A 382 -9.50 -11.77 6.12
N CYS A 383 -8.37 -11.06 6.11
CA CYS A 383 -8.07 -10.02 7.09
C CYS A 383 -8.76 -8.69 6.76
N MET A 384 -8.70 -8.23 5.52
CA MET A 384 -9.14 -6.89 5.14
C MET A 384 -10.63 -6.67 5.34
N VAL A 385 -11.47 -7.68 5.04
CA VAL A 385 -12.93 -7.58 5.17
C VAL A 385 -13.35 -7.29 6.61
N PRO A 386 -12.99 -8.10 7.62
CA PRO A 386 -13.39 -7.81 9.00
C PRO A 386 -12.70 -6.56 9.57
N ILE A 387 -11.47 -6.23 9.17
CA ILE A 387 -10.78 -5.01 9.61
C ILE A 387 -11.57 -3.77 9.18
N ASN A 388 -11.97 -3.70 7.90
CA ASN A 388 -12.77 -2.60 7.37
C ASN A 388 -14.12 -2.48 8.10
N ASN A 389 -14.81 -3.61 8.31
CA ASN A 389 -16.11 -3.65 8.97
C ASN A 389 -16.03 -3.26 10.45
N ILE A 390 -15.00 -3.68 11.17
CA ILE A 390 -14.78 -3.31 12.58
C ILE A 390 -14.45 -1.82 12.69
N ALA A 391 -13.55 -1.32 11.85
CA ALA A 391 -13.11 0.08 11.92
C ALA A 391 -14.23 1.05 11.52
N LEU A 392 -14.86 0.84 10.37
CA LEU A 392 -15.78 1.83 9.78
C LEU A 392 -17.25 1.50 10.01
N GLY A 393 -17.62 0.23 10.10
CA GLY A 393 -19.01 -0.21 10.23
C GLY A 393 -19.67 0.10 11.57
N THR A 394 -18.91 0.56 12.58
CA THR A 394 -19.40 0.92 13.92
C THR A 394 -19.58 2.42 14.11
N LEU A 395 -19.27 3.22 13.09
CA LEU A 395 -19.33 4.68 13.15
C LEU A 395 -20.61 5.25 12.54
N SER A 396 -21.04 6.41 13.03
CA SER A 396 -22.15 7.15 12.43
C SER A 396 -21.76 7.75 11.08
N ALA A 397 -22.72 7.93 10.17
CA ALA A 397 -22.51 8.46 8.82
C ALA A 397 -21.76 9.82 8.81
N GLU A 398 -22.02 10.68 9.81
CA GLU A 398 -21.36 11.98 9.95
C GLU A 398 -19.84 11.87 10.18
N LYS A 399 -19.41 10.82 10.89
CA LYS A 399 -17.99 10.57 11.23
C LYS A 399 -17.25 9.80 10.15
N LEU A 400 -17.96 9.09 9.27
CA LEU A 400 -17.36 8.19 8.29
C LEU A 400 -16.36 8.87 7.35
N LYS A 401 -16.64 10.10 6.89
CA LYS A 401 -15.74 10.81 5.97
C LYS A 401 -14.38 11.10 6.59
N ASN A 402 -14.36 11.61 7.82
CA ASN A 402 -13.12 11.86 8.56
C ASN A 402 -12.43 10.54 8.95
N ALA A 403 -13.20 9.58 9.46
CA ALA A 403 -12.67 8.29 9.88
C ALA A 403 -12.09 7.47 8.72
N SER A 404 -12.69 7.51 7.52
CA SER A 404 -12.16 6.81 6.35
C SER A 404 -10.82 7.39 5.91
N GLY A 405 -10.64 8.72 5.98
CA GLY A 405 -9.35 9.37 5.76
C GLY A 405 -8.29 8.89 6.74
N LEU A 406 -8.59 8.92 8.05
CA LEU A 406 -7.68 8.45 9.10
C LEU A 406 -7.37 6.95 8.97
N PHE A 407 -8.36 6.13 8.66
CA PHE A 407 -8.18 4.68 8.47
C PHE A 407 -7.24 4.36 7.30
N ASN A 408 -7.42 5.06 6.16
CA ASN A 408 -6.53 4.90 5.01
C ASN A 408 -5.13 5.46 5.27
N LEU A 409 -5.04 6.60 5.99
CA LEU A 409 -3.77 7.15 6.43
C LEU A 409 -2.99 6.14 7.28
N THR A 410 -3.63 5.47 8.25
CA THR A 410 -2.93 4.47 9.09
C THR A 410 -2.42 3.30 8.27
N ARG A 411 -3.15 2.84 7.25
CA ARG A 411 -2.70 1.78 6.34
C ARG A 411 -1.51 2.22 5.48
N ASN A 412 -1.55 3.42 4.89
CA ASN A 412 -0.46 3.95 4.07
C ASN A 412 0.79 4.19 4.90
N LEU A 413 0.66 4.79 6.09
CA LEU A 413 1.79 4.94 7.02
C LEU A 413 2.36 3.59 7.47
N GLY A 414 1.49 2.58 7.66
CA GLY A 414 1.95 1.21 7.90
C GLY A 414 2.81 0.69 6.76
N GLY A 415 2.40 0.95 5.52
CA GLY A 415 3.19 0.63 4.32
C GLY A 415 4.54 1.33 4.28
N ALA A 416 4.56 2.65 4.45
CA ALA A 416 5.79 3.44 4.44
C ALA A 416 6.78 3.01 5.54
N VAL A 417 6.29 2.87 6.78
CA VAL A 417 7.10 2.35 7.91
C VAL A 417 7.59 0.93 7.62
N GLY A 418 6.73 0.07 7.08
CA GLY A 418 7.08 -1.29 6.72
C GLY A 418 8.19 -1.37 5.69
N LEU A 419 8.08 -0.59 4.61
CA LEU A 419 9.09 -0.52 3.55
C LEU A 419 10.43 0.04 4.08
N ALA A 420 10.39 1.10 4.88
CA ALA A 420 11.58 1.67 5.51
C ALA A 420 12.32 0.65 6.39
N ILE A 421 11.59 -0.09 7.23
CA ILE A 421 12.15 -1.15 8.09
C ILE A 421 12.71 -2.29 7.24
N ILE A 422 11.96 -2.77 6.25
CA ILE A 422 12.36 -3.88 5.36
C ILE A 422 13.63 -3.52 4.59
N ASN A 423 13.69 -2.33 3.98
CA ASN A 423 14.88 -1.86 3.26
C ASN A 423 16.10 -1.78 4.18
N THR A 424 15.93 -1.21 5.37
CA THR A 424 17.01 -1.13 6.36
C THR A 424 17.50 -2.53 6.78
N ILE A 425 16.58 -3.48 6.96
CA ILE A 425 16.92 -4.87 7.28
C ILE A 425 17.72 -5.49 6.12
N ILE A 426 17.24 -5.39 4.89
CA ILE A 426 17.93 -5.97 3.73
C ILE A 426 19.33 -5.40 3.62
N MET A 427 19.50 -4.08 3.66
CA MET A 427 20.81 -3.44 3.54
C MET A 427 21.76 -3.90 4.66
N ARG A 428 21.41 -3.69 5.93
CA ARG A 428 22.26 -4.02 7.07
C ARG A 428 22.52 -5.52 7.23
N ARG A 429 21.51 -6.37 6.94
CA ARG A 429 21.67 -7.82 7.04
C ARG A 429 22.47 -8.39 5.88
N THR A 430 22.38 -7.79 4.68
CA THR A 430 23.26 -8.16 3.57
C THR A 430 24.73 -7.93 3.93
N ASP A 431 25.07 -6.76 4.47
CA ASP A 431 26.44 -6.45 4.89
C ASP A 431 26.91 -7.40 6.01
N PHE A 432 26.06 -7.61 7.03
CA PHE A 432 26.36 -8.54 8.13
C PHE A 432 26.60 -9.99 7.64
N HIS A 433 25.76 -10.51 6.76
CA HIS A 433 25.92 -11.84 6.21
C HIS A 433 27.11 -11.92 5.25
N TYR A 434 27.36 -10.84 4.48
CA TYR A 434 28.52 -10.76 3.61
C TYR A 434 29.82 -10.82 4.41
N GLU A 435 29.95 -10.07 5.50
CA GLU A 435 31.13 -10.13 6.37
C GLU A 435 31.34 -11.56 6.90
N ARG A 436 30.29 -12.18 7.45
CA ARG A 436 30.37 -13.55 7.98
C ARG A 436 30.73 -14.61 6.92
N LEU A 437 30.14 -14.53 5.74
CA LEU A 437 30.46 -15.44 4.65
C LEU A 437 31.90 -15.21 4.14
N SER A 438 32.33 -13.95 4.08
CA SER A 438 33.70 -13.61 3.66
C SER A 438 34.76 -14.14 4.63
N GLU A 439 34.47 -14.26 5.93
CA GLU A 439 35.35 -14.92 6.91
C GLU A 439 35.66 -16.38 6.52
N SER A 440 34.73 -17.06 5.87
CA SER A 440 34.94 -18.44 5.38
C SER A 440 35.71 -18.53 4.06
N VAL A 441 35.82 -17.41 3.32
CA VAL A 441 36.53 -17.34 2.03
C VAL A 441 37.96 -16.85 2.24
N GLN A 442 38.77 -17.68 2.92
CA GLN A 442 40.17 -17.39 3.20
C GLN A 442 41.08 -18.31 2.41
N TRP A 443 42.32 -17.88 2.15
CA TRP A 443 43.36 -18.70 1.47
C TRP A 443 43.66 -20.03 2.15
N GLY A 444 43.29 -20.20 3.42
CA GLY A 444 43.38 -21.47 4.15
C GLY A 444 42.19 -22.43 3.92
N ASN A 445 41.08 -21.94 3.33
CA ASN A 445 39.91 -22.76 3.07
C ASN A 445 40.00 -23.46 1.69
N ARG A 446 40.17 -24.78 1.73
CA ARG A 446 40.33 -25.61 0.53
C ARG A 446 39.12 -25.49 -0.43
N GLN A 447 37.91 -25.45 0.09
CA GLN A 447 36.68 -25.32 -0.73
C GLN A 447 36.63 -23.99 -1.47
N ALA A 448 37.01 -22.87 -0.82
CA ALA A 448 37.07 -21.57 -1.45
C ALA A 448 38.14 -21.51 -2.56
N ILE A 449 39.29 -22.11 -2.32
CA ILE A 449 40.37 -22.21 -3.33
C ILE A 449 39.95 -23.08 -4.51
N ASP A 450 39.33 -24.24 -4.25
CA ASP A 450 38.85 -25.13 -5.30
C ASP A 450 37.79 -24.48 -6.18
N LEU A 451 36.84 -23.74 -5.56
CA LEU A 451 35.85 -22.97 -6.29
C LEU A 451 36.49 -21.84 -7.11
N LEU A 452 37.41 -21.08 -6.52
CA LEU A 452 38.15 -20.02 -7.22
C LEU A 452 38.91 -20.57 -8.45
N ASN A 453 39.59 -21.71 -8.31
CA ASN A 453 40.29 -22.36 -9.41
C ASN A 453 39.33 -22.88 -10.50
N ALA A 454 38.17 -23.42 -10.10
CA ALA A 454 37.15 -23.85 -11.05
C ALA A 454 36.58 -22.67 -11.86
N LEU A 455 36.32 -21.53 -11.20
CA LEU A 455 35.89 -20.29 -11.85
C LEU A 455 36.97 -19.74 -12.78
N ALA A 456 38.25 -19.72 -12.33
CA ALA A 456 39.38 -19.27 -13.15
C ALA A 456 39.54 -20.10 -14.41
N ASN A 457 39.48 -21.43 -14.30
CA ASN A 457 39.59 -22.35 -15.45
C ASN A 457 38.44 -22.15 -16.47
N LYS A 458 37.21 -21.90 -15.98
CA LYS A 458 36.06 -21.63 -16.84
C LYS A 458 36.21 -20.30 -17.60
N LEU A 459 36.80 -19.30 -16.98
CA LEU A 459 37.01 -17.97 -17.57
C LEU A 459 38.22 -17.93 -18.52
N ASP A 460 39.27 -18.71 -18.25
CA ASP A 460 40.40 -18.87 -19.13
C ASP A 460 39.97 -19.45 -20.48
N MET A 461 39.10 -20.46 -20.48
CA MET A 461 38.49 -21.00 -21.70
C MET A 461 37.65 -19.97 -22.48
N ALA A 462 37.18 -18.91 -21.83
CA ALA A 462 36.45 -17.81 -22.44
C ALA A 462 37.33 -16.62 -22.90
N GLY A 463 38.67 -16.72 -22.72
CA GLY A 463 39.63 -15.70 -23.16
C GLY A 463 39.68 -14.44 -22.30
N LEU A 464 39.18 -14.50 -21.05
CA LEU A 464 39.19 -13.39 -20.09
C LEU A 464 40.39 -13.54 -19.13
N ASN A 465 40.84 -12.42 -18.50
CA ASN A 465 41.85 -12.50 -17.44
C ASN A 465 41.32 -13.38 -16.28
N PRO A 466 41.89 -14.61 -16.08
CA PRO A 466 41.18 -15.62 -15.31
C PRO A 466 41.15 -15.35 -13.81
N LYS A 467 42.19 -14.71 -13.25
CA LYS A 467 42.28 -14.53 -11.78
C LYS A 467 41.37 -13.41 -11.25
N ASP A 468 41.45 -12.24 -11.83
CA ASP A 468 40.68 -11.09 -11.35
C ASP A 468 39.18 -11.28 -11.62
N SER A 469 38.84 -11.86 -12.78
CA SER A 469 37.47 -12.19 -13.13
C SER A 469 36.87 -13.29 -12.25
N ALA A 470 37.67 -14.30 -11.85
CA ALA A 470 37.25 -15.34 -10.92
C ALA A 470 37.01 -14.80 -9.51
N LEU A 471 37.85 -13.86 -9.02
CA LEU A 471 37.64 -13.17 -7.75
C LEU A 471 36.36 -12.34 -7.77
N MET A 472 36.12 -11.62 -8.86
CA MET A 472 34.89 -10.83 -9.01
C MET A 472 33.63 -11.70 -9.04
N GLN A 473 33.71 -12.87 -9.73
CA GLN A 473 32.59 -13.83 -9.70
C GLN A 473 32.37 -14.42 -8.30
N LEU A 474 33.46 -14.78 -7.60
CA LEU A 474 33.37 -15.28 -6.23
C LEU A 474 32.75 -14.22 -5.29
N TYR A 475 33.19 -12.97 -5.42
CA TYR A 475 32.60 -11.84 -4.70
C TYR A 475 31.07 -11.73 -4.96
N ASN A 476 30.66 -11.80 -6.23
CA ASN A 476 29.24 -11.72 -6.60
C ASN A 476 28.43 -12.91 -6.04
N ILE A 477 28.98 -14.12 -6.03
CA ILE A 477 28.35 -15.31 -5.45
C ILE A 477 28.14 -15.11 -3.93
N VAL A 478 29.17 -14.67 -3.22
CA VAL A 478 29.12 -14.45 -1.77
C VAL A 478 28.10 -13.35 -1.45
N ARG A 479 28.12 -12.25 -2.19
CA ARG A 479 27.20 -11.14 -2.01
C ARG A 479 25.76 -11.56 -2.32
N GLN A 480 25.52 -12.31 -3.38
CA GLN A 480 24.20 -12.84 -3.72
C GLN A 480 23.66 -13.74 -2.60
N GLN A 481 24.47 -14.65 -2.06
CA GLN A 481 24.06 -15.49 -0.93
C GLN A 481 23.77 -14.68 0.33
N ALA A 482 24.57 -13.65 0.62
CA ALA A 482 24.33 -12.73 1.73
C ALA A 482 22.99 -12.01 1.56
N THR A 483 22.68 -11.56 0.35
CA THR A 483 21.40 -10.91 0.05
C THR A 483 20.22 -11.86 0.21
N VAL A 484 20.34 -13.11 -0.26
CA VAL A 484 19.30 -14.16 -0.03
C VAL A 484 19.05 -14.37 1.46
N MET A 485 20.12 -14.44 2.28
CA MET A 485 19.97 -14.55 3.74
C MET A 485 19.28 -13.33 4.35
N ALA A 486 19.56 -12.13 3.84
CA ALA A 486 18.88 -10.90 4.28
C ALA A 486 17.37 -10.90 3.93
N PHE A 487 16.99 -11.43 2.77
CA PHE A 487 15.59 -11.67 2.41
C PHE A 487 14.92 -12.64 3.38
N ILE A 488 15.59 -13.75 3.73
CA ILE A 488 15.09 -14.72 4.72
C ILE A 488 14.82 -14.03 6.07
N ASP A 489 15.74 -13.18 6.53
CA ASP A 489 15.57 -12.44 7.77
C ASP A 489 14.36 -11.49 7.72
N ALA A 490 14.17 -10.79 6.60
CA ALA A 490 13.02 -9.90 6.41
C ALA A 490 11.68 -10.68 6.43
N PHE A 491 11.59 -11.81 5.72
CA PHE A 491 10.42 -12.70 5.76
C PHE A 491 10.18 -13.29 7.14
N PHE A 492 11.23 -13.65 7.87
CA PHE A 492 11.12 -14.17 9.22
C PHE A 492 10.55 -13.13 10.20
N ILE A 493 11.00 -11.87 10.11
CA ILE A 493 10.47 -10.78 10.93
C ILE A 493 8.99 -10.55 10.62
N LEU A 494 8.58 -10.56 9.35
CA LEU A 494 7.17 -10.47 8.98
C LEU A 494 6.37 -11.67 9.52
N THR A 495 6.93 -12.87 9.48
CA THR A 495 6.30 -14.07 10.07
C THR A 495 6.02 -13.90 11.55
N LEU A 496 7.01 -13.42 12.32
CA LEU A 496 6.85 -13.15 13.74
C LEU A 496 5.77 -12.07 14.00
N LEU A 497 5.77 -11.01 13.21
CA LEU A 497 4.77 -9.94 13.29
C LEU A 497 3.35 -10.51 13.13
N PHE A 498 3.11 -11.32 12.09
CA PHE A 498 1.79 -11.91 11.84
C PHE A 498 1.42 -13.02 12.85
N ALA A 499 2.38 -13.77 13.36
CA ALA A 499 2.15 -14.71 14.45
C ALA A 499 1.69 -14.01 15.73
N ILE A 500 2.33 -12.90 16.11
CA ILE A 500 1.93 -12.06 17.23
C ILE A 500 0.52 -11.51 17.03
N LEU A 501 0.21 -10.99 15.84
CA LEU A 501 -1.12 -10.47 15.53
C LEU A 501 -2.20 -11.55 15.59
N THR A 502 -1.90 -12.76 15.13
CA THR A 502 -2.84 -13.89 15.25
C THR A 502 -3.27 -14.12 16.70
N LEU A 503 -2.34 -13.98 17.65
CA LEU A 503 -2.64 -14.08 19.07
C LEU A 503 -3.39 -12.85 19.61
N LEU A 504 -2.98 -11.65 19.20
CA LEU A 504 -3.57 -10.38 19.66
C LEU A 504 -5.01 -10.19 19.20
N VAL A 505 -5.41 -10.75 18.06
CA VAL A 505 -6.81 -10.69 17.58
C VAL A 505 -7.78 -11.25 18.62
N PHE A 506 -7.41 -12.32 19.31
CA PHE A 506 -8.28 -12.94 20.32
C PHE A 506 -8.41 -12.13 21.61
N ALA A 507 -7.51 -11.16 21.85
CA ALA A 507 -7.62 -10.21 22.96
C ALA A 507 -8.64 -9.08 22.67
N VAL A 508 -9.05 -8.89 21.43
CA VAL A 508 -10.03 -7.87 21.01
C VAL A 508 -11.42 -8.25 21.50
N LYS A 509 -12.17 -7.31 22.08
CA LYS A 509 -13.56 -7.55 22.49
C LYS A 509 -14.45 -7.69 21.26
N LYS A 510 -15.41 -8.63 21.31
CA LYS A 510 -16.40 -8.81 20.24
C LYS A 510 -17.11 -7.49 19.96
N PRO A 511 -17.10 -6.99 18.71
CA PRO A 511 -17.86 -5.79 18.39
C PRO A 511 -19.33 -6.04 18.72
N LYS A 512 -19.93 -5.17 19.53
CA LYS A 512 -21.38 -5.19 19.71
C LYS A 512 -21.97 -4.84 18.34
N THR A 513 -22.56 -5.81 17.67
CA THR A 513 -23.43 -5.54 16.54
C THR A 513 -24.48 -4.57 17.04
N LEU A 514 -24.61 -3.42 16.39
CA LEU A 514 -25.79 -2.59 16.50
C LEU A 514 -26.97 -3.41 15.94
N SER A 515 -27.46 -4.36 16.75
CA SER A 515 -28.79 -4.92 16.52
C SER A 515 -29.74 -3.76 16.66
N GLY A 516 -30.41 -3.37 15.57
CA GLY A 516 -31.49 -2.41 15.58
C GLY A 516 -32.58 -2.84 16.59
N GLY A 517 -32.36 -2.42 17.82
CA GLY A 517 -33.34 -2.44 18.88
C GLY A 517 -33.93 -1.04 18.95
N VAL A 518 -34.95 -0.77 18.17
CA VAL A 518 -35.99 0.18 18.56
C VAL A 518 -36.67 -0.45 19.77
N GLY A 519 -36.14 -0.12 20.93
CA GLY A 519 -36.75 -0.38 22.22
C GLY A 519 -37.20 0.97 22.75
N GLY A 520 -38.48 1.26 22.67
CA GLY A 520 -39.09 2.44 23.21
C GLY A 520 -38.93 2.57 24.74
N HIS A 521 -38.80 3.78 25.17
CA HIS A 521 -39.53 4.39 26.27
C HIS A 521 -39.56 5.89 25.99
#